data_58f11ccc7f91a127d918467ae67802d6
#
_entry.id   58f11ccc7f91a127d918467ae67802d6
#
_cell.length_a   1.000
_cell.length_b   1.000
_cell.length_c   1.000
_cell.angle_alpha   90.00
_cell.angle_beta   90.00
_cell.angle_gamma   90.00
#
_symmetry.space_group_name_H-M   'P 1'
#
loop_
_entity.id
_entity.type
_entity.pdbx_description
1 polymer ?
#
loop_
_entity_poly.entity_id
_entity_poly.type
_entity_poly.pdbx_seq_one_letter_code
_entity_poly.pdbx_strand_id
1 'polypeptide(L)'
;MFILENQLKNLKIPTSFISFVDDGLFITQSNLIDISNSHLYCSYNILTKLLEKFGLVVEHSKTEIFHFNRSYGAFNPSPLDLSPLGEKVLLPSNMWKYLGFIFNRKLTFYQHVDFYVNKAISTVKYMKLLGNSSHGINPLQKCLLYRLCVLSIVLYGFQL
;
A
#
# COMPACT_ATOMS: atom_id res chain seq x y z
N MET A 1 16.63 -3.13 9.95
CA MET A 1 15.41 -2.74 10.67
C MET A 1 15.68 -2.18 12.07
N PHE A 2 16.24 -2.93 13.02
CA PHE A 2 16.55 -2.45 14.38
C PHE A 2 17.38 -1.15 14.48
N ILE A 3 18.31 -0.91 13.55
CA ILE A 3 19.17 0.29 13.57
C ILE A 3 18.34 1.55 13.33
N LEU A 4 17.45 1.53 12.34
CA LEU A 4 16.58 2.67 12.00
C LEU A 4 15.60 2.97 13.14
N GLU A 5 14.94 1.94 13.68
CA GLU A 5 14.00 2.11 14.80
C GLU A 5 14.68 2.70 16.04
N ASN A 6 15.90 2.25 16.34
CA ASN A 6 16.68 2.80 17.45
C ASN A 6 17.06 4.27 17.20
N GLN A 7 17.39 4.65 15.97
CA GLN A 7 17.68 6.04 15.64
C GLN A 7 16.44 6.93 15.76
N LEU A 8 15.28 6.47 15.27
CA LEU A 8 14.02 7.20 15.41
C LEU A 8 13.61 7.39 16.88
N LYS A 9 13.76 6.34 17.70
CA LYS A 9 13.51 6.42 19.15
C LYS A 9 14.46 7.38 19.87
N ASN A 10 15.73 7.35 19.54
CA ASN A 10 16.73 8.25 20.15
C ASN A 10 16.44 9.72 19.84
N LEU A 11 15.92 10.01 18.64
CA LEU A 11 15.54 11.36 18.22
C LEU A 11 14.11 11.74 18.68
N LYS A 12 13.42 10.86 19.39
CA LYS A 12 12.03 11.05 19.85
C LYS A 12 11.05 11.42 18.73
N ILE A 13 11.29 10.90 17.53
CA ILE A 13 10.40 11.10 16.39
C ILE A 13 9.26 10.06 16.51
N PRO A 14 7.99 10.48 16.63
CA PRO A 14 6.85 9.57 16.78
C PRO A 14 6.45 8.96 15.45
N THR A 15 7.38 8.21 14.85
CA THR A 15 7.20 7.54 13.56
C THR A 15 7.53 6.07 13.72
N SER A 16 6.63 5.22 13.26
CA SER A 16 6.84 3.77 13.16
C SER A 16 7.31 3.42 11.74
N PHE A 17 8.22 2.46 11.64
CA PHE A 17 8.70 1.94 10.37
C PHE A 17 8.35 0.46 10.24
N ILE A 18 7.74 0.10 9.12
CA ILE A 18 7.40 -1.27 8.76
C ILE A 18 8.07 -1.54 7.41
N SER A 19 8.73 -2.69 7.27
CA SER A 19 9.29 -3.10 5.98
C SER A 19 8.85 -4.51 5.61
N PHE A 20 8.62 -4.70 4.33
CA PHE A 20 8.35 -6.00 3.72
C PHE A 20 9.22 -6.14 2.48
N VAL A 21 10.28 -6.96 2.60
CA VAL A 21 11.32 -7.16 1.59
C VAL A 21 11.97 -5.80 1.22
N ASP A 22 11.67 -5.27 0.05
CA ASP A 22 12.15 -3.99 -0.51
C ASP A 22 11.18 -2.82 -0.26
N ASP A 23 9.93 -3.08 0.10
CA ASP A 23 8.95 -2.05 0.41
C ASP A 23 9.09 -1.56 1.86
N GLY A 24 9.25 -0.25 2.05
CA GLY A 24 9.30 0.41 3.36
C GLY A 24 8.12 1.35 3.57
N LEU A 25 7.54 1.35 4.77
CA LEU A 25 6.42 2.18 5.15
C LEU A 25 6.71 2.95 6.42
N PHE A 26 6.62 4.28 6.37
CA PHE A 26 6.61 5.15 7.53
C PHE A 26 5.19 5.50 7.94
N ILE A 27 4.88 5.34 9.22
CA ILE A 27 3.58 5.71 9.80
C ILE A 27 3.83 6.73 10.89
N THR A 28 3.22 7.89 10.77
CA THR A 28 3.23 8.93 11.81
C THR A 28 1.82 9.35 12.16
N GLN A 29 1.63 9.78 13.39
CA GLN A 29 0.35 10.29 13.89
C GLN A 29 0.58 11.60 14.61
N SER A 30 -0.17 12.64 14.22
CA SER A 30 -0.20 13.91 14.91
C SER A 30 -1.53 14.63 14.71
N ASN A 31 -1.78 15.67 15.51
CA ASN A 31 -2.99 16.48 15.40
C ASN A 31 -2.91 17.48 14.23
N LEU A 32 -1.70 17.80 13.77
CA LEU A 32 -1.45 18.74 12.68
C LEU A 32 -0.69 18.05 11.55
N ILE A 33 -1.13 18.28 10.32
CA ILE A 33 -0.52 17.67 9.12
C ILE A 33 0.93 18.13 8.94
N ASP A 34 1.21 19.40 9.18
CA ASP A 34 2.56 19.96 9.02
C ASP A 34 3.57 19.30 9.97
N ILE A 35 3.14 18.98 11.18
CA ILE A 35 3.97 18.23 12.15
C ILE A 35 4.20 16.81 11.64
N SER A 36 3.16 16.13 11.12
CA SER A 36 3.30 14.80 10.51
C SER A 36 4.28 14.83 9.33
N ASN A 37 4.15 15.83 8.46
CA ASN A 37 5.04 15.99 7.30
C ASN A 37 6.49 16.23 7.74
N SER A 38 6.72 17.04 8.77
CA SER A 38 8.05 17.25 9.33
C SER A 38 8.66 15.96 9.90
N HIS A 39 7.86 15.14 10.60
CA HIS A 39 8.31 13.85 11.11
C HIS A 39 8.64 12.86 9.97
N LEU A 40 7.80 12.81 8.93
CA LEU A 40 8.04 11.98 7.76
C LEU A 40 9.32 12.40 7.02
N TYR A 41 9.52 13.70 6.82
CA TYR A 41 10.73 14.24 6.20
C TYR A 41 12.00 13.85 6.99
N CYS A 42 11.99 14.06 8.31
CA CYS A 42 13.11 13.66 9.17
C CYS A 42 13.39 12.16 9.09
N SER A 43 12.34 11.33 9.15
CA SER A 43 12.46 9.88 9.10
C SER A 43 13.00 9.40 7.76
N TYR A 44 12.53 9.99 6.67
CA TYR A 44 13.00 9.72 5.32
C TYR A 44 14.49 10.07 5.13
N ASN A 45 14.92 11.22 5.64
CA ASN A 45 16.30 11.68 5.60
C ASN A 45 17.25 10.74 6.38
N ILE A 46 16.79 10.23 7.53
CA ILE A 46 17.54 9.24 8.31
C ILE A 46 17.68 7.93 7.54
N LEU A 47 16.59 7.46 6.92
CA LEU A 47 16.59 6.23 6.12
C LEU A 47 17.57 6.35 4.93
N THR A 48 17.50 7.43 4.14
CA THR A 48 18.38 7.64 2.99
C THR A 48 19.84 7.61 3.40
N LYS A 49 20.22 8.36 4.41
CA LYS A 49 21.59 8.37 4.94
C LYS A 49 22.04 7.01 5.48
N LEU A 50 21.11 6.23 6.04
CA LEU A 50 21.41 4.90 6.51
C LEU A 50 21.67 3.95 5.35
N LEU A 51 20.80 3.97 4.34
CA LEU A 51 20.89 3.09 3.16
C LEU A 51 22.15 3.40 2.32
N GLU A 52 22.51 4.67 2.16
CA GLU A 52 23.76 5.09 1.50
C GLU A 52 24.99 4.42 2.11
N LYS A 53 25.04 4.27 3.45
CA LYS A 53 26.16 3.57 4.14
C LYS A 53 26.27 2.10 3.75
N PHE A 54 25.16 1.49 3.31
CA PHE A 54 25.13 0.10 2.83
C PHE A 54 25.20 0.00 1.30
N GLY A 55 25.40 1.11 0.59
CA GLY A 55 25.43 1.15 -0.86
C GLY A 55 24.06 0.96 -1.51
N LEU A 56 22.98 1.19 -0.77
CA LEU A 56 21.60 1.09 -1.26
C LEU A 56 21.03 2.47 -1.55
N VAL A 57 20.19 2.56 -2.59
CA VAL A 57 19.57 3.81 -3.01
C VAL A 57 18.05 3.66 -2.94
N VAL A 58 17.37 4.69 -2.42
CA VAL A 58 15.91 4.75 -2.42
C VAL A 58 15.41 5.19 -3.80
N GLU A 59 14.43 4.48 -4.33
CA GLU A 59 13.75 4.87 -5.57
C GLU A 59 12.73 5.98 -5.29
N HIS A 60 13.16 7.22 -5.41
CA HIS A 60 12.33 8.40 -5.09
C HIS A 60 11.08 8.51 -5.97
N SER A 61 11.15 8.04 -7.23
CA SER A 61 10.03 8.11 -8.18
C SER A 61 8.82 7.27 -7.75
N LYS A 62 9.07 6.20 -6.97
CA LYS A 62 8.06 5.28 -6.44
C LYS A 62 7.57 5.65 -5.04
N THR A 63 8.20 6.64 -4.41
CA THR A 63 7.79 7.08 -3.08
C THR A 63 6.45 7.80 -3.16
N GLU A 64 5.51 7.43 -2.30
CA GLU A 64 4.16 7.98 -2.24
C GLU A 64 3.84 8.44 -0.83
N ILE A 65 3.00 9.47 -0.71
CA ILE A 65 2.44 9.92 0.56
C ILE A 65 0.93 9.70 0.58
N PHE A 66 0.43 9.25 1.72
CA PHE A 66 -0.98 9.01 1.92
C PHE A 66 -1.44 9.51 3.29
N HIS A 67 -2.57 10.23 3.33
CA HIS A 67 -3.15 10.75 4.57
C HIS A 67 -4.46 10.05 4.88
N PHE A 68 -4.53 9.40 6.05
CA PHE A 68 -5.78 8.87 6.59
C PHE A 68 -6.54 9.98 7.31
N ASN A 69 -7.78 10.20 6.93
CA ASN A 69 -8.66 11.16 7.59
C ASN A 69 -10.12 10.69 7.49
N ARG A 70 -10.76 10.49 8.62
CA ARG A 70 -12.17 10.10 8.72
C ARG A 70 -13.13 11.30 8.70
N SER A 71 -12.63 12.53 8.74
CA SER A 71 -13.46 13.72 8.69
C SER A 71 -14.27 13.82 7.39
N TYR A 72 -15.50 14.30 7.49
CA TYR A 72 -16.38 14.53 6.34
C TYR A 72 -16.12 15.87 5.64
N GLY A 73 -15.36 16.78 6.27
CA GLY A 73 -15.01 18.08 5.69
C GLY A 73 -14.10 18.04 4.48
N ALA A 74 -14.03 19.14 3.77
CA ALA A 74 -13.05 19.33 2.71
C ALA A 74 -11.65 19.21 3.32
N PHE A 75 -10.90 18.22 2.84
CA PHE A 75 -9.54 17.98 3.29
C PHE A 75 -8.61 18.32 2.13
N ASN A 76 -7.81 19.34 2.32
CA ASN A 76 -6.77 19.73 1.37
C ASN A 76 -5.41 19.48 2.03
N PRO A 77 -4.84 18.27 1.89
CA PRO A 77 -3.58 17.94 2.52
C PRO A 77 -2.44 18.71 1.87
N SER A 78 -1.56 19.27 2.69
CA SER A 78 -0.34 19.90 2.21
C SER A 78 0.57 18.86 1.52
N PRO A 79 1.20 19.22 0.40
CA PRO A 79 2.19 18.37 -0.25
C PRO A 79 3.42 18.20 0.66
N LEU A 80 4.10 17.06 0.54
CA LEU A 80 5.37 16.82 1.20
C LEU A 80 6.51 17.06 0.21
N ASP A 81 7.34 18.04 0.49
CA ASP A 81 8.56 18.31 -0.25
C ASP A 81 9.72 17.51 0.36
N LEU A 82 10.33 16.64 -0.41
CA LEU A 82 11.50 15.85 -0.04
C LEU A 82 12.83 16.46 -0.54
N SER A 83 12.78 17.67 -1.09
CA SER A 83 14.00 18.39 -1.53
C SER A 83 14.95 18.65 -0.32
N PRO A 84 16.28 18.51 -0.46
CA PRO A 84 17.06 18.18 -1.65
C PRO A 84 17.25 16.67 -1.91
N LEU A 85 16.64 15.80 -1.09
CA LEU A 85 16.83 14.34 -1.17
C LEU A 85 16.05 13.69 -2.32
N GLY A 86 15.01 14.37 -2.80
CA GLY A 86 14.20 13.93 -3.93
C GLY A 86 13.81 15.11 -4.81
N GLU A 87 13.74 14.89 -6.11
CA GLU A 87 13.35 15.94 -7.08
C GLU A 87 11.84 16.17 -7.13
N LYS A 88 11.06 15.38 -6.37
CA LYS A 88 9.61 15.33 -6.49
C LYS A 88 8.93 15.80 -5.22
N VAL A 89 8.03 16.76 -5.38
CA VAL A 89 7.02 17.09 -4.37
C VAL A 89 5.96 15.99 -4.37
N LEU A 90 5.78 15.33 -3.24
CA LEU A 90 4.79 14.27 -3.09
C LEU A 90 3.40 14.87 -2.86
N LEU A 91 2.51 14.64 -3.83
CA LEU A 91 1.10 14.99 -3.70
C LEU A 91 0.35 13.82 -3.06
N PRO A 92 -0.47 14.08 -2.02
CA PRO A 92 -1.24 13.03 -1.37
C PRO A 92 -2.25 12.41 -2.32
N SER A 93 -2.24 11.08 -2.42
CA SER A 93 -3.18 10.31 -3.22
C SER A 93 -4.53 10.14 -2.50
N ASN A 94 -5.61 9.94 -3.27
CA ASN A 94 -6.92 9.59 -2.75
C ASN A 94 -7.08 8.09 -2.46
N MET A 95 -6.29 7.28 -3.16
CA MET A 95 -6.21 5.83 -3.01
C MET A 95 -4.75 5.42 -2.95
N TRP A 96 -4.45 4.46 -2.10
CA TRP A 96 -3.12 3.94 -1.94
C TRP A 96 -3.13 2.42 -1.98
N LYS A 97 -2.24 1.83 -2.76
CA LYS A 97 -2.09 0.39 -2.88
C LYS A 97 -0.80 -0.05 -2.21
N TYR A 98 -0.93 -0.87 -1.17
CA TYR A 98 0.21 -1.44 -0.45
C TYR A 98 0.03 -2.95 -0.28
N LEU A 99 1.02 -3.74 -0.68
CA LEU A 99 1.00 -5.21 -0.63
C LEU A 99 -0.28 -5.82 -1.21
N GLY A 100 -0.82 -5.21 -2.28
CA GLY A 100 -2.06 -5.67 -2.90
C GLY A 100 -3.34 -5.13 -2.26
N PHE A 101 -3.29 -4.55 -1.06
CA PHE A 101 -4.43 -3.88 -0.46
C PHE A 101 -4.64 -2.49 -1.04
N ILE A 102 -5.90 -2.13 -1.28
CA ILE A 102 -6.29 -0.79 -1.73
C ILE A 102 -6.92 -0.07 -0.54
N PHE A 103 -6.23 0.96 -0.07
CA PHE A 103 -6.68 1.80 1.03
C PHE A 103 -7.32 3.07 0.50
N ASN A 104 -8.41 3.48 1.12
CA ASN A 104 -8.97 4.80 0.96
C ASN A 104 -8.77 5.61 2.26
N ARG A 105 -8.91 6.93 2.17
CA ARG A 105 -8.70 7.84 3.30
C ARG A 105 -9.53 7.53 4.54
N LYS A 106 -10.74 6.95 4.35
CA LYS A 106 -11.69 6.62 5.43
C LYS A 106 -11.54 5.20 5.95
N LEU A 107 -10.68 4.36 5.34
CA LEU A 107 -10.50 2.95 5.66
C LEU A 107 -11.81 2.15 5.56
N THR A 108 -12.63 2.43 4.54
CA THR A 108 -13.89 1.70 4.32
C THR A 108 -13.71 0.42 3.50
N PHE A 109 -12.54 0.24 2.88
CA PHE A 109 -12.19 -0.90 2.01
C PHE A 109 -13.14 -1.15 0.81
N TYR A 110 -14.09 -0.26 0.56
CA TYR A 110 -15.05 -0.44 -0.54
C TYR A 110 -14.36 -0.62 -1.89
N GLN A 111 -13.39 0.23 -2.20
CA GLN A 111 -12.64 0.14 -3.46
C GLN A 111 -11.80 -1.14 -3.56
N HIS A 112 -11.30 -1.65 -2.43
CA HIS A 112 -10.60 -2.93 -2.39
C HIS A 112 -11.53 -4.09 -2.77
N VAL A 113 -12.70 -4.16 -2.14
CA VAL A 113 -13.70 -5.19 -2.41
C VAL A 113 -14.16 -5.12 -3.87
N ASP A 114 -14.51 -3.93 -4.36
CA ASP A 114 -14.95 -3.73 -5.74
C ASP A 114 -13.89 -4.19 -6.76
N PHE A 115 -12.62 -3.82 -6.54
CA PHE A 115 -11.51 -4.24 -7.40
C PHE A 115 -11.38 -5.76 -7.48
N TYR A 116 -11.39 -6.46 -6.33
CA TYR A 116 -11.19 -7.91 -6.31
C TYR A 116 -12.42 -8.67 -6.79
N VAL A 117 -13.64 -8.18 -6.54
CA VAL A 117 -14.87 -8.74 -7.10
C VAL A 117 -14.86 -8.63 -8.63
N ASN A 118 -14.53 -7.48 -9.19
CA ASN A 118 -14.44 -7.30 -10.64
C ASN A 118 -13.37 -8.19 -11.28
N LYS A 119 -12.23 -8.36 -10.62
CA LYS A 119 -11.17 -9.29 -11.03
C LYS A 119 -11.65 -10.74 -11.02
N ALA A 120 -12.38 -11.15 -9.97
CA ALA A 120 -12.95 -12.49 -9.86
C ALA A 120 -14.00 -12.75 -10.95
N ILE A 121 -14.90 -11.78 -11.21
CA ILE A 121 -15.90 -11.88 -12.30
C ILE A 121 -15.20 -12.07 -13.65
N SER A 122 -14.13 -11.33 -13.91
CA SER A 122 -13.32 -11.49 -15.12
C SER A 122 -12.72 -12.89 -15.21
N THR A 123 -12.17 -13.43 -14.10
CA THR A 123 -11.64 -14.79 -14.05
C THR A 123 -12.71 -15.82 -14.35
N VAL A 124 -13.93 -15.69 -13.80
CA VAL A 124 -15.04 -16.58 -14.10
C VAL A 124 -15.44 -16.52 -15.58
N LYS A 125 -15.44 -15.33 -16.18
CA LYS A 125 -15.71 -15.20 -17.63
C LYS A 125 -14.67 -15.95 -18.47
N TYR A 126 -13.39 -15.89 -18.12
CA TYR A 126 -12.34 -16.66 -18.79
C TYR A 126 -12.48 -18.16 -18.60
N MET A 127 -12.98 -18.62 -17.44
CA MET A 127 -13.23 -20.05 -17.22
C MET A 127 -14.25 -20.65 -18.20
N LYS A 128 -15.17 -19.85 -18.76
CA LYS A 128 -16.11 -20.30 -19.80
C LYS A 128 -15.38 -20.73 -21.08
N LEU A 129 -14.21 -20.17 -21.36
CA LEU A 129 -13.41 -20.52 -22.54
C LEU A 129 -12.74 -21.90 -22.41
N LEU A 130 -12.70 -22.50 -21.21
CA LEU A 130 -12.14 -23.82 -20.97
C LEU A 130 -13.06 -24.98 -21.44
N GLY A 131 -14.08 -24.66 -22.22
CA GLY A 131 -14.97 -25.62 -22.87
C GLY A 131 -16.24 -25.94 -22.10
N ASN A 132 -17.15 -26.62 -22.79
CA ASN A 132 -18.43 -27.09 -22.26
C ASN A 132 -18.27 -28.46 -21.58
N SER A 133 -19.35 -28.95 -20.92
CA SER A 133 -19.38 -30.26 -20.24
C SER A 133 -19.13 -31.45 -21.15
N SER A 134 -19.36 -31.30 -22.45
CA SER A 134 -19.16 -32.38 -23.47
C SER A 134 -17.76 -32.32 -24.12
N HIS A 135 -17.15 -31.12 -24.21
CA HIS A 135 -15.85 -30.91 -24.86
C HIS A 135 -15.03 -29.91 -24.02
N GLY A 136 -14.25 -30.43 -23.08
CA GLY A 136 -13.43 -29.57 -22.21
C GLY A 136 -13.14 -30.21 -20.86
N ILE A 137 -12.85 -29.35 -19.89
CA ILE A 137 -12.48 -29.78 -18.53
C ILE A 137 -13.70 -30.37 -17.80
N ASN A 138 -13.47 -31.50 -17.11
CA ASN A 138 -14.48 -32.18 -16.28
C ASN A 138 -15.09 -31.20 -15.24
N PRO A 139 -16.39 -31.32 -14.93
CA PRO A 139 -17.08 -30.49 -13.92
C PRO A 139 -16.37 -30.44 -12.56
N LEU A 140 -15.79 -31.55 -12.09
CA LEU A 140 -15.02 -31.59 -10.86
C LEU A 140 -13.75 -30.72 -10.94
N GLN A 141 -13.07 -30.75 -12.07
CA GLN A 141 -11.88 -29.91 -12.31
C GLN A 141 -12.25 -28.42 -12.42
N LYS A 142 -13.41 -28.09 -13.03
CA LYS A 142 -13.93 -26.71 -13.04
C LYS A 142 -14.24 -26.21 -11.64
N CYS A 143 -14.84 -27.06 -10.81
CA CYS A 143 -15.12 -26.73 -9.41
C CYS A 143 -13.80 -26.49 -8.63
N LEU A 144 -12.79 -27.31 -8.86
CA LEU A 144 -11.47 -27.16 -8.25
C LEU A 144 -10.81 -25.82 -8.68
N LEU A 145 -10.82 -25.53 -10.00
CA LEU A 145 -10.32 -24.26 -10.53
C LEU A 145 -11.07 -23.04 -9.94
N TYR A 146 -12.39 -23.13 -9.81
CA TYR A 146 -13.16 -22.08 -9.18
C TYR A 146 -12.68 -21.83 -7.74
N ARG A 147 -12.53 -22.90 -6.96
CA ARG A 147 -12.07 -22.78 -5.57
C ARG A 147 -10.64 -22.23 -5.48
N LEU A 148 -9.74 -22.69 -6.32
CA LEU A 148 -8.34 -22.29 -6.27
C LEU A 148 -8.09 -20.87 -6.83
N CYS A 149 -8.78 -20.50 -7.91
CA CYS A 149 -8.52 -19.23 -8.60
C CYS A 149 -9.51 -18.14 -8.20
N VAL A 150 -10.82 -18.43 -8.23
CA VAL A 150 -11.83 -17.38 -8.01
C VAL A 150 -11.99 -17.05 -6.54
N LEU A 151 -12.14 -18.07 -5.69
CA LEU A 151 -12.32 -17.83 -4.25
C LEU A 151 -11.09 -17.19 -3.61
N SER A 152 -9.89 -17.58 -4.01
CA SER A 152 -8.66 -16.96 -3.49
C SER A 152 -8.54 -15.48 -3.88
N ILE A 153 -9.05 -15.08 -5.05
CA ILE A 153 -9.12 -13.68 -5.46
C ILE A 153 -10.15 -12.92 -4.62
N VAL A 154 -11.37 -13.46 -4.49
CA VAL A 154 -12.46 -12.78 -3.76
C VAL A 154 -12.14 -12.64 -2.28
N LEU A 155 -11.54 -13.68 -1.68
CA LEU A 155 -11.22 -13.71 -0.25
C LEU A 155 -9.90 -13.02 0.09
N TYR A 156 -9.24 -12.40 -0.90
CA TYR A 156 -8.00 -11.70 -0.64
C TYR A 156 -8.22 -10.54 0.34
N GLY A 157 -7.59 -10.64 1.51
CA GLY A 157 -7.73 -9.64 2.56
C GLY A 157 -8.97 -9.77 3.44
N PHE A 158 -9.77 -10.82 3.29
CA PHE A 158 -10.97 -11.04 4.11
C PHE A 158 -10.68 -11.17 5.62
N GLN A 159 -9.43 -11.43 6.00
CA GLN A 159 -9.02 -11.60 7.39
C GLN A 159 -8.66 -10.28 8.11
N LEU A 160 -8.73 -9.14 7.42
CA LEU A 160 -8.53 -7.81 7.98
C LEU A 160 -9.83 -7.19 8.43
#